data_7322c148ab031dabb83a1325b25b3892
#
_entry.id   7322c148ab031dabb83a1325b25b3892
#
_cell.length_a   1.000
_cell.length_b   1.000
_cell.length_c   1.000
_cell.angle_alpha   90.00
_cell.angle_beta   90.00
_cell.angle_gamma   90.00
#
_symmetry.space_group_name_H-M   'P 1'
#
loop_
_entity.id
_entity.type
_entity.pdbx_description
1 polymer ?
#
loop_
_entity_poly.entity_id
_entity_poly.type
_entity_poly.pdbx_seq_one_letter_code
_entity_poly.pdbx_strand_id
1 'polypeptide(L)'
;MKIKTVGVMSPGDMGSGVGGVLRKNGLTVLTALDGRTTGSKRRAAEQGMEDVGSIDDLVRASDLILSILVPSQALSFSQNLADAIVRTAASVTVADCNAVSPSTAMKIGEIISSAGARFIDAGIIGGSPRIGAVPRFYSSGENATILGQLDGKGISVPVMNGPIGHASGIKMCYAAISKGTLALYAATLMSAQSLGLLNDLMNEMRVSQAKTLAAMEGVNSISAKAFRWIGEMEEIAATFESAGATQNIH
;
A
#
# COMPACT_ATOMS: atom_id res chain seq x y z
N MET A 1 5.12 10.38 -22.35
CA MET A 1 3.65 10.54 -22.14
C MET A 1 3.46 11.44 -20.93
N LYS A 2 2.55 12.42 -20.99
CA LYS A 2 2.21 13.29 -19.84
C LYS A 2 0.95 12.74 -19.18
N ILE A 3 0.99 12.48 -17.88
CA ILE A 3 -0.17 11.99 -17.12
C ILE A 3 -1.15 13.15 -16.90
N LYS A 4 -2.40 12.93 -17.30
CA LYS A 4 -3.55 13.83 -17.08
C LYS A 4 -4.68 13.13 -16.32
N THR A 5 -4.88 11.85 -16.61
CA THR A 5 -5.96 11.03 -16.07
C THR A 5 -5.39 9.86 -15.25
N VAL A 6 -5.77 9.78 -14.00
CA VAL A 6 -5.33 8.73 -13.07
C VAL A 6 -6.51 7.90 -12.61
N GLY A 7 -6.49 6.62 -12.91
CA GLY A 7 -7.40 5.63 -12.32
C GLY A 7 -6.93 5.24 -10.92
N VAL A 8 -7.81 5.22 -9.94
CA VAL A 8 -7.46 4.77 -8.57
C VAL A 8 -8.36 3.60 -8.17
N MET A 9 -7.77 2.45 -7.96
CA MET A 9 -8.41 1.25 -7.43
C MET A 9 -7.73 0.84 -6.11
N SER A 10 -8.45 0.81 -5.00
CA SER A 10 -9.85 1.12 -4.74
C SER A 10 -9.98 2.37 -3.87
N PRO A 11 -11.15 3.05 -3.81
CA PRO A 11 -11.38 4.21 -2.95
C PRO A 11 -11.58 3.80 -1.47
N GLY A 12 -10.61 3.08 -0.92
CA GLY A 12 -10.43 2.86 0.51
C GLY A 12 -9.99 4.15 1.22
N ASP A 13 -9.48 4.06 2.45
CA ASP A 13 -8.99 5.24 3.16
C ASP A 13 -7.79 5.89 2.44
N MET A 14 -6.78 5.09 2.09
CA MET A 14 -5.61 5.59 1.36
C MET A 14 -5.97 5.99 -0.07
N GLY A 15 -6.62 5.12 -0.84
CA GLY A 15 -6.93 5.37 -2.25
C GLY A 15 -7.83 6.60 -2.46
N SER A 16 -8.86 6.80 -1.63
CA SER A 16 -9.71 7.99 -1.73
C SER A 16 -8.95 9.26 -1.33
N GLY A 17 -8.09 9.19 -0.30
CA GLY A 17 -7.25 10.32 0.08
C GLY A 17 -6.29 10.73 -1.04
N VAL A 18 -5.61 9.76 -1.65
CA VAL A 18 -4.72 9.98 -2.80
C VAL A 18 -5.49 10.55 -3.99
N GLY A 19 -6.63 9.97 -4.35
CA GLY A 19 -7.47 10.49 -5.43
C GLY A 19 -7.86 11.95 -5.21
N GLY A 20 -8.27 12.29 -3.97
CA GLY A 20 -8.66 13.65 -3.61
C GLY A 20 -7.53 14.67 -3.75
N VAL A 21 -6.30 14.35 -3.30
CA VAL A 21 -5.17 15.30 -3.44
C VAL A 21 -4.68 15.41 -4.87
N LEU A 22 -4.67 14.33 -5.64
CA LEU A 22 -4.32 14.37 -7.06
C LEU A 22 -5.31 15.24 -7.85
N ARG A 23 -6.62 15.11 -7.57
CA ARG A 23 -7.66 15.96 -8.18
C ARG A 23 -7.48 17.43 -7.82
N LYS A 24 -7.21 17.74 -6.54
CA LYS A 24 -6.93 19.13 -6.10
C LYS A 24 -5.71 19.75 -6.79
N ASN A 25 -4.79 18.91 -7.26
CA ASN A 25 -3.59 19.30 -8.02
C ASN A 25 -3.78 19.20 -9.54
N GLY A 26 -5.02 19.25 -10.03
CA GLY A 26 -5.36 19.46 -11.43
C GLY A 26 -5.36 18.19 -12.31
N LEU A 27 -5.40 17.00 -11.70
CA LEU A 27 -5.55 15.75 -12.45
C LEU A 27 -7.03 15.34 -12.52
N THR A 28 -7.41 14.69 -13.61
CA THR A 28 -8.66 13.93 -13.66
C THR A 28 -8.46 12.63 -12.91
N VAL A 29 -9.34 12.32 -11.96
CA VAL A 29 -9.22 11.10 -11.14
C VAL A 29 -10.46 10.25 -11.31
N LEU A 30 -10.26 9.06 -11.86
CA LEU A 30 -11.30 8.08 -12.16
C LEU A 30 -11.24 6.90 -11.17
N THR A 31 -12.35 6.22 -11.02
CA THR A 31 -12.44 4.94 -10.29
C THR A 31 -13.55 4.09 -10.90
N ALA A 32 -13.50 2.77 -10.71
CA ALA A 32 -14.55 1.85 -11.10
C ALA A 32 -15.26 1.32 -9.85
N LEU A 33 -16.57 1.56 -9.74
CA LEU A 33 -17.34 1.28 -8.54
C LEU A 33 -18.38 0.15 -8.70
N ASP A 34 -18.39 -0.54 -9.84
CA ASP A 34 -19.24 -1.71 -10.04
C ASP A 34 -18.93 -2.78 -8.98
N GLY A 35 -19.96 -3.27 -8.30
CA GLY A 35 -19.83 -4.24 -7.22
C GLY A 35 -19.19 -3.72 -5.93
N ARG A 36 -18.84 -2.43 -5.82
CA ARG A 36 -18.24 -1.86 -4.61
C ARG A 36 -19.26 -1.48 -3.55
N THR A 37 -18.83 -1.51 -2.30
CA THR A 37 -19.66 -1.17 -1.14
C THR A 37 -20.12 0.28 -1.16
N THR A 38 -21.28 0.57 -0.55
CA THR A 38 -21.79 1.94 -0.35
C THR A 38 -20.75 2.85 0.32
N GLY A 39 -19.96 2.31 1.25
CA GLY A 39 -18.87 3.06 1.90
C GLY A 39 -17.77 3.47 0.91
N SER A 40 -17.41 2.62 -0.05
CA SER A 40 -16.43 2.96 -1.11
C SER A 40 -16.99 4.02 -2.05
N LYS A 41 -18.24 3.88 -2.48
CA LYS A 41 -18.94 4.85 -3.34
C LYS A 41 -18.99 6.23 -2.69
N ARG A 42 -19.37 6.28 -1.41
CA ARG A 42 -19.39 7.53 -0.63
C ARG A 42 -18.01 8.19 -0.57
N ARG A 43 -16.95 7.44 -0.22
CA ARG A 43 -15.58 8.00 -0.14
C ARG A 43 -15.09 8.54 -1.48
N ALA A 44 -15.39 7.85 -2.60
CA ALA A 44 -15.06 8.35 -3.93
C ALA A 44 -15.75 9.68 -4.23
N ALA A 45 -17.06 9.76 -3.97
CA ALA A 45 -17.85 10.98 -4.17
C ALA A 45 -17.37 12.15 -3.29
N GLU A 46 -17.09 11.91 -2.00
CA GLU A 46 -16.55 12.91 -1.08
C GLU A 46 -15.21 13.50 -1.55
N GLN A 47 -14.40 12.74 -2.28
CA GLN A 47 -13.13 13.18 -2.84
C GLN A 47 -13.24 13.67 -4.29
N GLY A 48 -14.44 13.65 -4.87
CA GLY A 48 -14.74 14.09 -6.23
C GLY A 48 -14.08 13.21 -7.31
N MET A 49 -13.87 11.93 -7.02
CA MET A 49 -13.45 10.96 -8.02
C MET A 49 -14.62 10.61 -8.92
N GLU A 50 -14.36 10.53 -10.21
CA GLU A 50 -15.39 10.19 -11.21
C GLU A 50 -15.52 8.66 -11.31
N ASP A 51 -16.74 8.16 -11.17
CA ASP A 51 -17.06 6.74 -11.36
C ASP A 51 -17.31 6.47 -12.84
N VAL A 52 -16.46 5.62 -13.43
CA VAL A 52 -16.61 5.18 -14.81
C VAL A 52 -17.32 3.83 -14.93
N GLY A 53 -17.83 3.29 -13.82
CA GLY A 53 -18.53 2.00 -13.74
C GLY A 53 -17.55 0.83 -13.75
N SER A 54 -17.13 0.39 -14.92
CA SER A 54 -16.37 -0.86 -15.10
C SER A 54 -14.85 -0.69 -15.08
N ILE A 55 -14.14 -1.80 -14.86
CA ILE A 55 -12.66 -1.85 -15.00
C ILE A 55 -12.24 -1.60 -16.44
N ASP A 56 -13.01 -2.07 -17.42
CA ASP A 56 -12.72 -1.86 -18.85
C ASP A 56 -12.75 -0.37 -19.21
N ASP A 57 -13.73 0.37 -18.69
CA ASP A 57 -13.82 1.82 -18.92
C ASP A 57 -12.71 2.57 -18.19
N LEU A 58 -12.34 2.10 -16.98
CA LEU A 58 -11.20 2.65 -16.25
C LEU A 58 -9.90 2.51 -17.04
N VAL A 59 -9.66 1.32 -17.61
CA VAL A 59 -8.46 1.02 -18.42
C VAL A 59 -8.41 1.89 -19.68
N ARG A 60 -9.55 2.04 -20.38
CA ARG A 60 -9.63 2.87 -21.61
C ARG A 60 -9.37 4.35 -21.36
N ALA A 61 -9.83 4.85 -20.21
CA ALA A 61 -9.82 6.29 -19.92
C ALA A 61 -8.60 6.76 -19.12
N SER A 62 -7.75 5.86 -18.61
CA SER A 62 -6.63 6.23 -17.74
C SER A 62 -5.29 6.24 -18.46
N ASP A 63 -4.45 7.24 -18.17
CA ASP A 63 -3.02 7.23 -18.53
C ASP A 63 -2.22 6.34 -17.58
N LEU A 64 -2.60 6.38 -16.29
CA LEU A 64 -1.98 5.64 -15.19
C LEU A 64 -3.05 5.11 -14.24
N ILE A 65 -2.95 3.84 -13.87
CA ILE A 65 -3.80 3.23 -12.83
C ILE A 65 -2.95 2.98 -11.58
N LEU A 66 -3.41 3.46 -10.44
CA LEU A 66 -2.86 3.17 -9.11
C LEU A 66 -3.69 2.05 -8.46
N SER A 67 -3.10 0.88 -8.28
CA SER A 67 -3.67 -0.24 -7.53
C SER A 67 -3.39 -0.05 -6.05
N ILE A 68 -4.40 0.34 -5.27
CA ILE A 68 -4.29 0.60 -3.82
C ILE A 68 -5.33 -0.25 -3.09
N LEU A 69 -5.01 -1.50 -2.84
CA LEU A 69 -5.89 -2.52 -2.29
C LEU A 69 -5.34 -3.08 -0.96
N VAL A 70 -6.05 -4.04 -0.40
CA VAL A 70 -5.48 -4.92 0.64
C VAL A 70 -4.57 -5.96 -0.01
N PRO A 71 -3.45 -6.35 0.61
CA PRO A 71 -2.46 -7.25 0.01
C PRO A 71 -3.06 -8.54 -0.57
N SER A 72 -3.98 -9.17 0.15
CA SER A 72 -4.62 -10.42 -0.26
C SER A 72 -5.43 -10.32 -1.57
N GLN A 73 -5.74 -9.12 -2.05
CA GLN A 73 -6.45 -8.90 -3.31
C GLN A 73 -5.54 -8.47 -4.47
N ALA A 74 -4.26 -8.22 -4.21
CA ALA A 74 -3.36 -7.63 -5.21
C ALA A 74 -3.20 -8.51 -6.45
N LEU A 75 -2.90 -9.80 -6.27
CA LEU A 75 -2.73 -10.74 -7.38
C LEU A 75 -4.01 -10.98 -8.17
N SER A 76 -5.14 -11.22 -7.50
CA SER A 76 -6.41 -11.46 -8.19
C SER A 76 -6.89 -10.22 -8.94
N PHE A 77 -6.67 -9.04 -8.37
CA PHE A 77 -6.98 -7.79 -9.06
C PHE A 77 -6.06 -7.55 -10.26
N SER A 78 -4.75 -7.85 -10.16
CA SER A 78 -3.84 -7.71 -11.29
C SER A 78 -4.24 -8.60 -12.47
N GLN A 79 -4.73 -9.82 -12.22
CA GLN A 79 -5.26 -10.67 -13.27
C GLN A 79 -6.51 -10.06 -13.93
N ASN A 80 -7.49 -9.60 -13.14
CA ASN A 80 -8.68 -8.95 -13.67
C ASN A 80 -8.34 -7.69 -14.49
N LEU A 81 -7.33 -6.94 -14.06
CA LEU A 81 -6.86 -5.75 -14.77
C LEU A 81 -6.15 -6.11 -16.08
N ALA A 82 -5.31 -7.15 -16.07
CA ALA A 82 -4.66 -7.69 -17.26
C ALA A 82 -5.69 -8.17 -18.30
N ASP A 83 -6.71 -8.89 -17.87
CA ASP A 83 -7.80 -9.34 -18.75
C ASP A 83 -8.55 -8.15 -19.38
N ALA A 84 -8.78 -7.08 -18.59
CA ALA A 84 -9.40 -5.85 -19.10
C ALA A 84 -8.48 -5.13 -20.12
N ILE A 85 -7.18 -5.08 -19.86
CA ILE A 85 -6.19 -4.50 -20.78
C ILE A 85 -6.20 -5.25 -22.12
N VAL A 86 -6.19 -6.59 -22.10
CA VAL A 86 -6.27 -7.41 -23.31
C VAL A 86 -7.59 -7.20 -24.05
N ARG A 87 -8.74 -7.23 -23.36
CA ARG A 87 -10.06 -7.02 -23.98
C ARG A 87 -10.19 -5.65 -24.63
N THR A 88 -9.61 -4.64 -24.03
CA THR A 88 -9.77 -3.24 -24.46
C THR A 88 -8.70 -2.81 -25.45
N ALA A 89 -7.60 -3.55 -25.58
CA ALA A 89 -6.40 -3.17 -26.31
C ALA A 89 -5.86 -1.77 -25.92
N ALA A 90 -6.12 -1.33 -24.68
CA ALA A 90 -5.76 0.01 -24.22
C ALA A 90 -4.27 0.09 -23.85
N SER A 91 -3.67 1.24 -24.17
CA SER A 91 -2.29 1.54 -23.77
C SER A 91 -2.28 2.29 -22.44
N VAL A 92 -2.11 1.58 -21.34
CA VAL A 92 -2.13 2.12 -19.98
C VAL A 92 -0.83 1.79 -19.24
N THR A 93 -0.51 2.59 -18.22
CA THR A 93 0.54 2.27 -17.25
C THR A 93 -0.14 1.84 -15.94
N VAL A 94 0.36 0.81 -15.30
CA VAL A 94 -0.16 0.32 -14.02
C VAL A 94 0.93 0.43 -12.96
N ALA A 95 0.63 1.09 -11.85
CA ALA A 95 1.46 1.09 -10.65
C ALA A 95 0.78 0.24 -9.59
N ASP A 96 1.40 -0.86 -9.20
CA ASP A 96 0.99 -1.59 -8.00
C ASP A 96 1.53 -0.86 -6.77
N CYS A 97 0.62 -0.39 -5.92
CA CYS A 97 0.95 0.39 -4.73
C CYS A 97 0.57 -0.36 -3.44
N ASN A 98 0.42 -1.67 -3.55
CA ASN A 98 -0.01 -2.51 -2.45
C ASN A 98 1.15 -2.85 -1.50
N ALA A 99 0.82 -3.28 -0.30
CA ALA A 99 1.83 -3.67 0.69
C ALA A 99 2.15 -5.16 0.50
N VAL A 100 2.88 -5.48 -0.56
CA VAL A 100 3.23 -6.85 -0.96
C VAL A 100 4.74 -7.07 -0.93
N SER A 101 5.16 -8.34 -0.89
CA SER A 101 6.58 -8.74 -0.96
C SER A 101 7.18 -8.47 -2.36
N PRO A 102 8.52 -8.35 -2.46
CA PRO A 102 9.19 -8.26 -3.75
C PRO A 102 8.78 -9.37 -4.73
N SER A 103 8.64 -10.59 -4.25
CA SER A 103 8.26 -11.74 -5.08
C SER A 103 6.82 -11.62 -5.61
N THR A 104 5.90 -11.12 -4.80
CA THR A 104 4.51 -10.83 -5.22
C THR A 104 4.48 -9.67 -6.22
N ALA A 105 5.25 -8.60 -6.00
CA ALA A 105 5.35 -7.48 -6.93
C ALA A 105 5.91 -7.91 -8.30
N MET A 106 6.91 -8.79 -8.33
CA MET A 106 7.43 -9.36 -9.59
C MET A 106 6.37 -10.15 -10.34
N LYS A 107 5.61 -11.02 -9.66
CA LYS A 107 4.50 -11.77 -10.27
C LYS A 107 3.43 -10.86 -10.85
N ILE A 108 3.04 -9.79 -10.12
CA ILE A 108 2.10 -8.78 -10.61
C ILE A 108 2.67 -8.09 -11.86
N GLY A 109 3.96 -7.75 -11.83
CA GLY A 109 4.66 -7.16 -12.96
C GLY A 109 4.63 -8.04 -14.21
N GLU A 110 4.86 -9.34 -14.06
CA GLU A 110 4.78 -10.33 -15.15
C GLU A 110 3.35 -10.39 -15.74
N ILE A 111 2.32 -10.46 -14.89
CA ILE A 111 0.92 -10.49 -15.31
C ILE A 111 0.56 -9.25 -16.13
N ILE A 112 0.87 -8.06 -15.63
CA ILE A 112 0.52 -6.79 -16.27
C ILE A 112 1.32 -6.58 -17.57
N SER A 113 2.63 -6.90 -17.55
CA SER A 113 3.49 -6.75 -18.72
C SER A 113 3.12 -7.72 -19.83
N SER A 114 2.72 -8.96 -19.48
CA SER A 114 2.22 -9.96 -20.46
C SER A 114 0.92 -9.52 -21.14
N ALA A 115 0.12 -8.68 -20.51
CA ALA A 115 -1.06 -8.06 -21.10
C ALA A 115 -0.73 -6.84 -22.00
N GLY A 116 0.54 -6.46 -22.14
CA GLY A 116 0.99 -5.36 -22.99
C GLY A 116 1.03 -3.98 -22.32
N ALA A 117 0.80 -3.89 -21.01
CA ALA A 117 0.87 -2.64 -20.27
C ALA A 117 2.24 -2.39 -19.64
N ARG A 118 2.58 -1.12 -19.40
CA ARG A 118 3.74 -0.75 -18.61
C ARG A 118 3.45 -0.96 -17.14
N PHE A 119 4.39 -1.56 -16.42
CA PHE A 119 4.28 -1.81 -14.99
C PHE A 119 5.26 -0.96 -14.18
N ILE A 120 4.83 -0.55 -12.98
CA ILE A 120 5.62 0.15 -11.97
C ILE A 120 5.38 -0.56 -10.64
N ASP A 121 6.44 -0.96 -9.96
CA ASP A 121 6.40 -1.36 -8.56
C ASP A 121 6.41 -0.12 -7.67
N ALA A 122 5.45 0.00 -6.75
CA ALA A 122 5.38 1.13 -5.84
C ALA A 122 5.01 0.70 -4.40
N GLY A 123 5.69 1.28 -3.43
CA GLY A 123 5.43 1.06 -2.00
C GLY A 123 5.00 2.34 -1.31
N ILE A 124 3.81 2.36 -0.69
CA ILE A 124 3.31 3.54 0.04
C ILE A 124 3.79 3.50 1.49
N ILE A 125 4.51 4.55 1.92
CA ILE A 125 4.92 4.75 3.31
C ILE A 125 4.37 6.08 3.80
N GLY A 126 3.64 6.05 4.91
CA GLY A 126 3.03 7.23 5.55
C GLY A 126 1.53 7.11 5.72
N GLY A 127 0.93 8.13 6.33
CA GLY A 127 -0.51 8.21 6.58
C GLY A 127 -1.30 8.63 5.35
N SER A 128 -2.62 8.40 5.39
CA SER A 128 -3.54 8.83 4.33
C SER A 128 -3.61 10.37 4.24
N PRO A 129 -3.69 10.94 3.03
CA PRO A 129 -3.96 12.36 2.86
C PRO A 129 -5.25 12.85 3.51
N ARG A 130 -6.19 11.96 3.81
CA ARG A 130 -7.44 12.32 4.54
C ARG A 130 -7.19 12.86 5.93
N ILE A 131 -6.06 12.53 6.54
CA ILE A 131 -5.63 13.06 7.86
C ILE A 131 -4.54 14.13 7.74
N GLY A 132 -4.38 14.72 6.55
CA GLY A 132 -3.40 15.78 6.29
C GLY A 132 -1.97 15.28 6.08
N ALA A 133 -1.74 13.97 5.96
CA ALA A 133 -0.41 13.42 5.70
C ALA A 133 -0.05 13.52 4.21
N VAL A 134 1.25 13.59 3.92
CA VAL A 134 1.83 13.47 2.59
C VAL A 134 2.52 12.11 2.48
N PRO A 135 1.86 11.08 1.94
CA PRO A 135 2.47 9.76 1.79
C PRO A 135 3.58 9.78 0.75
N ARG A 136 4.59 8.94 0.97
CA ARG A 136 5.68 8.71 0.03
C ARG A 136 5.40 7.44 -0.77
N PHE A 137 5.41 7.56 -2.08
CA PHE A 137 5.26 6.48 -3.06
C PHE A 137 6.66 6.15 -3.59
N TYR A 138 7.39 5.30 -2.90
CA TYR A 138 8.63 4.76 -3.45
C TYR A 138 8.30 3.99 -4.72
N SER A 139 9.06 4.22 -5.80
CA SER A 139 8.79 3.55 -7.08
C SER A 139 10.05 2.93 -7.66
N SER A 140 9.93 1.75 -8.27
CA SER A 140 11.04 1.02 -8.90
C SER A 140 10.59 0.30 -10.18
N GLY A 141 11.58 -0.20 -10.95
CA GLY A 141 11.39 -0.77 -12.29
C GLY A 141 11.64 0.25 -13.40
N GLU A 142 11.71 -0.22 -14.63
CA GLU A 142 12.07 0.59 -15.82
C GLU A 142 11.16 1.81 -16.03
N ASN A 143 9.88 1.68 -15.65
CA ASN A 143 8.87 2.71 -15.85
C ASN A 143 8.67 3.62 -14.62
N ALA A 144 9.46 3.49 -13.56
CA ALA A 144 9.28 4.19 -12.28
C ALA A 144 9.19 5.71 -12.41
N THR A 145 9.93 6.31 -13.35
CA THR A 145 9.91 7.76 -13.63
C THR A 145 8.55 8.29 -14.10
N ILE A 146 7.69 7.41 -14.65
CA ILE A 146 6.33 7.79 -15.04
C ILE A 146 5.52 8.18 -13.80
N LEU A 147 5.61 7.39 -12.71
CA LEU A 147 4.97 7.72 -11.44
C LEU A 147 5.54 9.00 -10.83
N GLY A 148 6.83 9.28 -11.04
CA GLY A 148 7.50 10.51 -10.62
C GLY A 148 6.83 11.81 -11.10
N GLN A 149 6.03 11.78 -12.18
CA GLN A 149 5.24 12.93 -12.63
C GLN A 149 4.16 13.37 -11.62
N LEU A 150 3.83 12.52 -10.66
CA LEU A 150 2.88 12.83 -9.57
C LEU A 150 3.56 13.45 -8.34
N ASP A 151 4.90 13.55 -8.32
CA ASP A 151 5.61 14.17 -7.20
C ASP A 151 5.15 15.61 -6.98
N GLY A 152 5.02 16.01 -5.72
CA GLY A 152 4.52 17.33 -5.34
C GLY A 152 3.02 17.57 -5.53
N LYS A 153 2.25 16.57 -6.02
CA LYS A 153 0.80 16.67 -6.23
C LYS A 153 -0.01 16.16 -5.02
N GLY A 154 0.44 16.50 -3.81
CA GLY A 154 -0.13 16.04 -2.55
C GLY A 154 0.36 14.65 -2.11
N ILE A 155 1.26 14.08 -2.87
CA ILE A 155 2.08 12.91 -2.54
C ILE A 155 3.55 13.21 -2.87
N SER A 156 4.48 12.48 -2.26
CA SER A 156 5.89 12.50 -2.65
C SER A 156 6.24 11.20 -3.37
N VAL A 157 7.04 11.27 -4.43
CA VAL A 157 7.39 10.09 -5.24
C VAL A 157 8.90 9.94 -5.37
N PRO A 158 9.56 9.35 -4.37
CA PRO A 158 10.97 8.97 -4.50
C PRO A 158 11.13 7.86 -5.53
N VAL A 159 11.78 8.18 -6.67
CA VAL A 159 12.10 7.19 -7.71
C VAL A 159 13.40 6.49 -7.31
N MET A 160 13.35 5.17 -7.20
CA MET A 160 14.49 4.33 -6.83
C MET A 160 15.18 3.78 -8.09
N ASN A 161 16.51 3.77 -8.06
CA ASN A 161 17.29 3.06 -9.06
C ASN A 161 17.32 1.57 -8.69
N GLY A 162 16.49 0.76 -9.35
CA GLY A 162 16.44 -0.66 -9.09
C GLY A 162 15.33 -1.39 -9.85
N PRO A 163 15.40 -2.73 -9.90
CA PRO A 163 14.38 -3.53 -10.57
C PRO A 163 13.04 -3.50 -9.81
N ILE A 164 12.01 -4.07 -10.44
CA ILE A 164 10.74 -4.41 -9.79
C ILE A 164 11.02 -5.21 -8.52
N GLY A 165 10.31 -4.91 -7.43
CA GLY A 165 10.51 -5.50 -6.11
C GLY A 165 11.28 -4.61 -5.13
N HIS A 166 12.06 -3.61 -5.59
CA HIS A 166 12.81 -2.73 -4.69
C HIS A 166 11.90 -1.80 -3.89
N ALA A 167 10.88 -1.22 -4.52
CA ALA A 167 9.91 -0.34 -3.83
C ALA A 167 9.03 -1.13 -2.85
N SER A 168 8.60 -2.33 -3.23
CA SER A 168 7.93 -3.27 -2.33
C SER A 168 8.85 -3.71 -1.19
N GLY A 169 10.12 -3.99 -1.48
CA GLY A 169 11.11 -4.41 -0.47
C GLY A 169 11.32 -3.36 0.63
N ILE A 170 11.56 -2.09 0.27
CA ILE A 170 11.71 -1.03 1.29
C ILE A 170 10.42 -0.85 2.09
N LYS A 171 9.25 -0.97 1.44
CA LYS A 171 7.96 -0.93 2.14
C LYS A 171 7.82 -2.08 3.13
N MET A 172 8.20 -3.30 2.77
CA MET A 172 8.12 -4.46 3.68
C MET A 172 9.10 -4.33 4.85
N CYS A 173 10.34 -3.92 4.62
CA CYS A 173 11.30 -3.66 5.70
C CYS A 173 10.80 -2.57 6.66
N TYR A 174 10.25 -1.48 6.14
CA TYR A 174 9.67 -0.42 6.98
C TYR A 174 8.45 -0.92 7.77
N ALA A 175 7.58 -1.71 7.13
CA ALA A 175 6.40 -2.27 7.77
C ALA A 175 6.77 -3.28 8.87
N ALA A 176 7.81 -4.08 8.66
CA ALA A 176 8.37 -5.00 9.64
C ALA A 176 8.78 -4.27 10.93
N ILE A 177 9.51 -3.17 10.80
CA ILE A 177 9.90 -2.36 11.97
C ILE A 177 8.66 -1.80 12.67
N SER A 178 7.73 -1.20 11.94
CA SER A 178 6.60 -0.50 12.55
C SER A 178 5.56 -1.44 13.17
N LYS A 179 5.22 -2.55 12.50
CA LYS A 179 4.23 -3.53 12.97
C LYS A 179 4.83 -4.63 13.82
N GLY A 180 5.99 -5.14 13.42
CA GLY A 180 6.71 -6.17 14.18
C GLY A 180 7.11 -5.68 15.55
N THR A 181 7.54 -4.42 15.70
CA THR A 181 7.81 -3.83 17.01
C THR A 181 6.56 -3.78 17.90
N LEU A 182 5.40 -3.40 17.34
CA LEU A 182 4.15 -3.41 18.09
C LEU A 182 3.71 -4.84 18.48
N ALA A 183 3.91 -5.82 17.59
CA ALA A 183 3.65 -7.23 17.88
C ALA A 183 4.55 -7.74 19.01
N LEU A 184 5.85 -7.39 18.96
CA LEU A 184 6.80 -7.71 20.02
C LEU A 184 6.39 -7.09 21.36
N TYR A 185 5.99 -5.83 21.38
CA TYR A 185 5.48 -5.18 22.59
C TYR A 185 4.26 -5.88 23.15
N ALA A 186 3.29 -6.22 22.31
CA ALA A 186 2.10 -6.95 22.72
C ALA A 186 2.46 -8.32 23.32
N ALA A 187 3.30 -9.09 22.64
CA ALA A 187 3.76 -10.39 23.13
C ALA A 187 4.51 -10.27 24.47
N THR A 188 5.38 -9.27 24.61
CA THR A 188 6.12 -9.01 25.86
C THR A 188 5.18 -8.68 27.01
N LEU A 189 4.21 -7.77 26.80
CA LEU A 189 3.26 -7.40 27.86
C LEU A 189 2.36 -8.57 28.28
N MET A 190 1.88 -9.36 27.30
CA MET A 190 1.08 -10.56 27.58
C MET A 190 1.89 -11.61 28.35
N SER A 191 3.15 -11.83 27.98
CA SER A 191 4.03 -12.77 28.67
C SER A 191 4.32 -12.31 30.10
N ALA A 192 4.66 -11.03 30.30
CA ALA A 192 4.89 -10.47 31.65
C ALA A 192 3.63 -10.57 32.55
N GLN A 193 2.45 -10.31 31.96
CA GLN A 193 1.18 -10.48 32.68
C GLN A 193 0.96 -11.93 33.06
N SER A 194 1.20 -12.88 32.18
CA SER A 194 1.02 -14.31 32.41
C SER A 194 1.98 -14.85 33.49
N LEU A 195 3.18 -14.28 33.55
CA LEU A 195 4.19 -14.63 34.56
C LEU A 195 4.02 -13.88 35.89
N GLY A 196 3.06 -12.96 36.01
CA GLY A 196 2.86 -12.14 37.20
C GLY A 196 3.92 -11.03 37.40
N LEU A 197 4.69 -10.71 36.35
CA LEU A 197 5.83 -9.79 36.39
C LEU A 197 5.55 -8.42 35.72
N LEU A 198 4.30 -8.15 35.32
CA LEU A 198 3.99 -6.94 34.57
C LEU A 198 4.40 -5.66 35.31
N ASN A 199 4.08 -5.56 36.61
CA ASN A 199 4.41 -4.37 37.38
C ASN A 199 5.92 -4.17 37.53
N ASP A 200 6.68 -5.25 37.76
CA ASP A 200 8.14 -5.19 37.87
C ASP A 200 8.79 -4.79 36.57
N LEU A 201 8.33 -5.36 35.44
CA LEU A 201 8.77 -4.95 34.10
C LEU A 201 8.49 -3.47 33.85
N MET A 202 7.27 -3.00 34.14
CA MET A 202 6.91 -1.59 33.93
C MET A 202 7.74 -0.64 34.80
N ASN A 203 8.06 -1.03 36.01
CA ASN A 203 8.92 -0.25 36.90
C ASN A 203 10.34 -0.17 36.37
N GLU A 204 10.93 -1.30 35.97
CA GLU A 204 12.26 -1.34 35.37
C GLU A 204 12.32 -0.48 34.08
N MET A 205 11.33 -0.62 33.21
CA MET A 205 11.30 0.17 31.95
C MET A 205 11.16 1.67 32.18
N ARG A 206 10.48 2.11 33.25
CA ARG A 206 10.43 3.55 33.57
C ARG A 206 11.83 4.10 33.88
N VAL A 207 12.70 3.31 34.47
CA VAL A 207 14.07 3.70 34.83
C VAL A 207 15.01 3.58 33.64
N SER A 208 14.98 2.43 32.95
CA SER A 208 16.00 2.08 31.95
C SER A 208 15.60 2.36 30.51
N GLN A 209 14.29 2.34 30.18
CA GLN A 209 13.81 2.42 28.79
C GLN A 209 12.53 3.28 28.65
N ALA A 210 12.49 4.45 29.23
CA ALA A 210 11.31 5.31 29.25
C ALA A 210 10.73 5.62 27.85
N LYS A 211 11.57 5.76 26.82
CA LYS A 211 11.14 5.99 25.42
C LYS A 211 10.43 4.76 24.83
N THR A 212 10.97 3.58 25.08
CA THR A 212 10.36 2.31 24.64
C THR A 212 9.03 2.11 25.35
N LEU A 213 8.98 2.38 26.67
CA LEU A 213 7.74 2.29 27.45
C LEU A 213 6.64 3.19 26.86
N ALA A 214 6.95 4.44 26.54
CA ALA A 214 6.00 5.35 25.90
C ALA A 214 5.53 4.81 24.52
N ALA A 215 6.42 4.20 23.74
CA ALA A 215 6.06 3.61 22.46
C ALA A 215 5.14 2.37 22.59
N MET A 216 5.21 1.64 23.71
CA MET A 216 4.34 0.49 24.01
C MET A 216 2.85 0.87 24.15
N GLU A 217 2.52 2.13 24.42
CA GLU A 217 1.14 2.64 24.40
C GLU A 217 0.44 2.40 23.06
N GLY A 218 1.22 2.33 21.97
CA GLY A 218 0.73 2.00 20.63
C GLY A 218 0.02 0.64 20.54
N VAL A 219 0.30 -0.30 21.47
CA VAL A 219 -0.33 -1.62 21.55
C VAL A 219 -1.85 -1.51 21.68
N ASN A 220 -2.36 -0.50 22.40
CA ASN A 220 -3.78 -0.26 22.57
C ASN A 220 -4.53 -0.05 21.23
N SER A 221 -3.83 0.38 20.19
CA SER A 221 -4.42 0.60 18.88
C SER A 221 -4.48 -0.65 17.99
N ILE A 222 -3.86 -1.75 18.38
CA ILE A 222 -3.73 -2.97 17.55
C ILE A 222 -5.09 -3.59 17.29
N SER A 223 -5.93 -3.76 18.33
CA SER A 223 -7.23 -4.43 18.23
C SER A 223 -8.15 -3.86 17.14
N ALA A 224 -8.10 -2.56 16.91
CA ALA A 224 -8.90 -1.88 15.88
C ALA A 224 -8.35 -2.05 14.45
N LYS A 225 -7.12 -2.52 14.29
CA LYS A 225 -6.38 -2.50 12.99
C LYS A 225 -5.83 -3.86 12.59
N ALA A 226 -5.61 -4.78 13.54
CA ALA A 226 -4.88 -6.03 13.33
C ALA A 226 -5.44 -6.88 12.18
N PHE A 227 -6.78 -6.96 12.05
CA PHE A 227 -7.41 -7.75 11.00
C PHE A 227 -6.97 -7.32 9.58
N ARG A 228 -6.58 -6.05 9.39
CA ARG A 228 -6.09 -5.54 8.10
C ARG A 228 -4.60 -5.82 7.88
N TRP A 229 -3.89 -6.18 8.95
CA TRP A 229 -2.45 -6.40 8.89
C TRP A 229 -2.09 -7.86 8.56
N ILE A 230 -3.03 -8.81 8.69
CA ILE A 230 -2.74 -10.24 8.47
C ILE A 230 -2.01 -10.45 7.15
N GLY A 231 -2.61 -10.06 6.02
CA GLY A 231 -1.97 -10.22 4.72
C GLY A 231 -0.67 -9.42 4.56
N GLU A 232 -0.53 -8.26 5.21
CA GLU A 232 0.72 -7.50 5.20
C GLU A 232 1.82 -8.19 6.03
N MET A 233 1.48 -8.83 7.14
CA MET A 233 2.42 -9.61 7.95
C MET A 233 2.90 -10.87 7.20
N GLU A 234 2.00 -11.53 6.46
CA GLU A 234 2.36 -12.66 5.58
C GLU A 234 3.35 -12.23 4.49
N GLU A 235 3.13 -11.08 3.86
CA GLU A 235 4.04 -10.53 2.84
C GLU A 235 5.39 -10.08 3.44
N ILE A 236 5.39 -9.58 4.69
CA ILE A 236 6.64 -9.31 5.44
C ILE A 236 7.40 -10.62 5.67
N ALA A 237 6.72 -11.66 6.17
CA ALA A 237 7.32 -12.97 6.41
C ALA A 237 7.95 -13.54 5.12
N ALA A 238 7.23 -13.52 4.00
CA ALA A 238 7.73 -13.94 2.71
C ALA A 238 8.94 -13.11 2.23
N THR A 239 8.95 -11.80 2.54
CA THR A 239 10.11 -10.94 2.23
C THR A 239 11.34 -11.36 3.01
N PHE A 240 11.21 -11.62 4.32
CA PHE A 240 12.32 -12.07 5.16
C PHE A 240 12.86 -13.44 4.73
N GLU A 241 11.96 -14.40 4.44
CA GLU A 241 12.34 -15.72 3.95
C GLU A 241 13.13 -15.63 2.65
N SER A 242 12.65 -14.84 1.69
CA SER A 242 13.34 -14.65 0.40
C SER A 242 14.72 -13.98 0.54
N ALA A 243 14.94 -13.22 1.60
CA ALA A 243 16.21 -12.58 1.95
C ALA A 243 17.14 -13.48 2.80
N GLY A 244 16.75 -14.73 3.09
CA GLY A 244 17.52 -15.67 3.90
C GLY A 244 17.40 -15.45 5.41
N ALA A 245 16.44 -14.61 5.87
CA ALA A 245 16.09 -14.44 7.28
C ALA A 245 14.92 -15.36 7.67
N THR A 246 14.65 -15.50 8.96
CA THR A 246 13.50 -16.30 9.41
C THR A 246 12.18 -15.60 9.14
N GLN A 247 11.18 -16.33 8.65
CA GLN A 247 9.81 -15.85 8.50
C GLN A 247 9.05 -15.75 9.84
N ASN A 248 9.59 -16.28 10.93
CA ASN A 248 8.91 -16.41 12.22
C ASN A 248 9.17 -15.25 13.19
N ILE A 249 9.63 -14.09 12.71
CA ILE A 249 9.83 -12.90 13.54
C ILE A 249 8.51 -12.16 13.82
N HIS A 250 7.48 -12.37 13.01
CA HIS A 250 6.23 -11.60 13.01
C HIS A 250 5.01 -12.49 13.20
#